data_3021168bf3146be316304d9a73f32600
#
_entry.id   3021168bf3146be316304d9a73f32600
#
_cell.length_a   1.000
_cell.length_b   1.000
_cell.length_c   1.000
_cell.angle_alpha   90.00
_cell.angle_beta   90.00
_cell.angle_gamma   90.00
#
_symmetry.space_group_name_H-M   'P 1'
#
loop_
_entity.id
_entity.type
_entity.pdbx_description
1 polymer ?
#
loop_
_entity_poly.entity_id
_entity_poly.type
_entity_poly.pdbx_seq_one_letter_code
_entity_poly.pdbx_strand_id
1 'polypeptide(L)'
;MRVLLKGISICLLISCSPSIEMDSTTLIPISGNWDLVTTYGGSEEDIAHGITATADGGYILVGNSKSTDGTFSNKNRAGSDIFLMKFNALNEVEWTSTYGGSEDDRGHDVVQLADGGFAVVGYSQSSDGDASRNKGQHDNWVFRTDALGNLLWEKSFGFLGHDHAYSIISTSDGGLFFNGFLDVTASNGAGQDGKVQLTKKHGVGEFWCHKLDADGNLQWRRYFGGTSNDRSYDAIETKEGDFVLVGSSESQDVDITNPKGEYDIWVVKIDAKGNLLWQRSVGGSGYDIATALIEANDGDLLITGQSYSQDKDITDPLGSSDGILVRMSAEGELKKVQNYGSNEFDSVKDIIQRADGTLVMVGYSGSGEIETGGALDNDVFLNFTCIDCTLVNIFKIDGEGLDIPEKIAITTKGQVILVGSTNSTTAPYSNPAGEKDLFVAIWN
;
A
#
# COMPACT_ATOMS: atom_id res chain seq x y z
N MET A 1 22.97 -69.08 -43.54
CA MET A 1 21.89 -68.95 -42.59
C MET A 1 21.90 -67.43 -42.07
N ARG A 2 21.10 -66.57 -42.72
CA ARG A 2 21.04 -65.17 -42.43
C ARG A 2 19.86 -64.92 -41.48
N VAL A 3 20.12 -64.38 -40.34
CA VAL A 3 19.09 -63.90 -39.36
C VAL A 3 18.80 -62.43 -39.60
N LEU A 4 17.56 -62.12 -39.99
CA LEU A 4 17.03 -60.76 -40.10
C LEU A 4 16.62 -60.29 -38.72
N LEU A 5 17.23 -59.22 -38.25
CA LEU A 5 16.68 -58.38 -37.11
C LEU A 5 15.74 -57.36 -37.70
N LYS A 6 14.48 -57.44 -37.28
CA LYS A 6 13.47 -56.39 -37.50
C LYS A 6 13.67 -55.30 -36.46
N GLY A 7 14.01 -54.07 -36.89
CA GLY A 7 13.99 -52.93 -36.06
C GLY A 7 12.55 -52.41 -35.83
N ILE A 8 12.18 -52.27 -34.58
CA ILE A 8 10.93 -51.60 -34.16
C ILE A 8 11.23 -50.10 -34.03
N SER A 9 10.62 -49.33 -34.93
CA SER A 9 10.65 -47.85 -34.86
C SER A 9 9.56 -47.38 -33.89
N ILE A 10 9.95 -46.85 -32.74
CA ILE A 10 9.02 -46.22 -31.80
C ILE A 10 8.85 -44.78 -32.27
N CYS A 11 7.69 -44.43 -32.85
CA CYS A 11 7.26 -43.07 -33.07
C CYS A 11 6.84 -42.44 -31.73
N LEU A 12 7.66 -41.55 -31.18
CA LEU A 12 7.23 -40.64 -30.13
C LEU A 12 6.25 -39.62 -30.73
N LEU A 13 4.99 -39.77 -30.44
CA LEU A 13 3.98 -38.73 -30.65
C LEU A 13 4.22 -37.65 -29.61
N ILE A 14 4.89 -36.57 -30.01
CA ILE A 14 4.92 -35.31 -29.24
C ILE A 14 3.53 -34.72 -29.41
N SER A 15 2.72 -34.82 -28.38
CA SER A 15 1.46 -34.08 -28.27
C SER A 15 1.81 -32.61 -28.08
N CYS A 16 1.81 -31.82 -29.15
CA CYS A 16 1.68 -30.38 -29.05
C CYS A 16 0.26 -30.05 -28.56
N SER A 17 0.10 -29.74 -27.30
CA SER A 17 -1.07 -29.00 -26.86
C SER A 17 -0.99 -27.62 -27.53
N PRO A 18 -2.04 -27.14 -28.20
CA PRO A 18 -2.05 -25.76 -28.68
C PRO A 18 -1.96 -24.85 -27.46
N SER A 19 -0.88 -24.06 -27.38
CA SER A 19 -0.88 -22.87 -26.54
C SER A 19 -2.00 -21.98 -27.07
N ILE A 20 -3.04 -21.80 -26.29
CA ILE A 20 -4.04 -20.77 -26.55
C ILE A 20 -3.29 -19.45 -26.31
N GLU A 21 -2.80 -18.83 -27.37
CA GLU A 21 -2.45 -17.42 -27.34
C GLU A 21 -3.79 -16.69 -27.08
N MET A 22 -4.03 -16.31 -25.84
CA MET A 22 -5.10 -15.37 -25.54
C MET A 22 -4.72 -14.03 -26.17
N ASP A 23 -5.55 -13.58 -27.11
CA ASP A 23 -5.47 -12.23 -27.66
C ASP A 23 -5.51 -11.24 -26.48
N SER A 24 -4.42 -10.51 -26.24
CA SER A 24 -4.20 -9.64 -25.08
C SER A 24 -5.17 -8.45 -25.00
N THR A 25 -6.16 -8.38 -25.89
CA THR A 25 -7.05 -7.24 -26.03
C THR A 25 -8.50 -7.51 -25.57
N THR A 26 -8.85 -8.72 -25.18
CA THR A 26 -10.23 -9.06 -24.80
C THR A 26 -10.28 -9.45 -23.32
N LEU A 27 -10.64 -8.52 -22.46
CA LEU A 27 -11.06 -8.87 -21.09
C LEU A 27 -12.28 -9.78 -21.17
N ILE A 28 -12.22 -10.93 -20.52
CA ILE A 28 -13.43 -11.71 -20.22
C ILE A 28 -14.32 -10.81 -19.36
N PRO A 29 -15.60 -10.60 -19.70
CA PRO A 29 -16.48 -9.82 -18.85
C PRO A 29 -16.45 -10.37 -17.42
N ILE A 30 -15.94 -9.58 -16.47
CA ILE A 30 -15.94 -9.93 -15.07
C ILE A 30 -17.37 -9.67 -14.56
N SER A 31 -18.03 -10.73 -14.12
CA SER A 31 -19.33 -10.63 -13.45
C SER A 31 -19.10 -10.84 -11.96
N GLY A 32 -19.61 -9.96 -11.17
CA GLY A 32 -19.56 -10.04 -9.71
C GLY A 32 -20.37 -8.91 -9.11
N ASN A 33 -20.53 -8.92 -7.84
CA ASN A 33 -21.25 -7.90 -7.08
C ASN A 33 -20.66 -7.74 -5.68
N TRP A 34 -21.00 -6.65 -5.04
CA TRP A 34 -20.71 -6.45 -3.63
C TRP A 34 -21.61 -7.38 -2.80
N ASP A 35 -20.98 -8.32 -2.09
CA ASP A 35 -21.70 -9.23 -1.18
C ASP A 35 -21.95 -8.60 0.17
N LEU A 36 -21.03 -7.76 0.61
CA LEU A 36 -21.07 -7.08 1.90
C LEU A 36 -20.42 -5.71 1.77
N VAL A 37 -21.07 -4.69 2.31
CA VAL A 37 -20.48 -3.40 2.64
C VAL A 37 -20.92 -3.07 4.06
N THR A 38 -20.00 -3.05 5.01
CA THR A 38 -20.33 -2.83 6.40
C THR A 38 -19.30 -1.95 7.08
N THR A 39 -19.74 -1.18 8.06
CA THR A 39 -18.88 -0.34 8.88
C THR A 39 -18.63 -0.97 10.25
N TYR A 40 -17.49 -0.66 10.82
CA TYR A 40 -17.10 -0.96 12.17
C TYR A 40 -16.56 0.32 12.79
N GLY A 41 -16.84 0.55 14.05
CA GLY A 41 -16.42 1.77 14.73
C GLY A 41 -17.12 1.94 16.06
N GLY A 42 -17.04 3.14 16.59
CA GLY A 42 -17.74 3.62 17.77
C GLY A 42 -18.18 5.06 17.57
N SER A 43 -18.23 5.85 18.64
CA SER A 43 -18.76 7.22 18.58
C SER A 43 -17.79 8.26 18.01
N GLU A 44 -16.51 7.92 17.88
CA GLU A 44 -15.45 8.82 17.42
C GLU A 44 -14.92 8.38 16.05
N GLU A 45 -13.76 8.90 15.62
CA GLU A 45 -13.11 8.57 14.36
C GLU A 45 -12.39 7.21 14.41
N ASP A 46 -12.70 6.34 13.45
CA ASP A 46 -12.13 5.02 13.28
C ASP A 46 -11.73 4.80 11.80
N ILE A 47 -10.46 4.56 11.52
CA ILE A 47 -9.92 4.50 10.15
C ILE A 47 -9.12 3.22 9.95
N ALA A 48 -9.43 2.44 8.90
CA ALA A 48 -8.58 1.36 8.43
C ALA A 48 -7.61 1.86 7.36
N HIS A 49 -6.33 1.54 7.51
CA HIS A 49 -5.27 1.93 6.58
C HIS A 49 -4.66 0.75 5.81
N GLY A 50 -4.61 -0.42 6.42
CA GLY A 50 -3.97 -1.59 5.84
C GLY A 50 -4.79 -2.86 6.00
N ILE A 51 -4.56 -3.81 5.09
CA ILE A 51 -5.16 -5.14 5.10
C ILE A 51 -4.17 -6.16 4.54
N THR A 52 -4.15 -7.35 5.13
CA THR A 52 -3.49 -8.51 4.51
C THR A 52 -4.36 -9.76 4.63
N ALA A 53 -4.40 -10.56 3.56
CA ALA A 53 -5.03 -11.87 3.58
C ALA A 53 -4.22 -12.82 4.46
N THR A 54 -4.89 -13.71 5.19
CA THR A 54 -4.23 -14.65 6.11
C THR A 54 -4.29 -16.08 5.59
N ALA A 55 -3.30 -16.89 5.99
CA ALA A 55 -3.13 -18.27 5.52
C ALA A 55 -4.31 -19.19 5.84
N ASP A 56 -5.12 -18.86 6.84
CA ASP A 56 -6.34 -19.56 7.24
C ASP A 56 -7.55 -19.26 6.32
N GLY A 57 -7.36 -18.39 5.34
CA GLY A 57 -8.37 -17.98 4.37
C GLY A 57 -9.20 -16.77 4.81
N GLY A 58 -8.88 -16.18 5.95
CA GLY A 58 -9.41 -14.90 6.43
C GLY A 58 -8.52 -13.72 6.03
N TYR A 59 -8.59 -12.64 6.80
CA TYR A 59 -7.79 -11.44 6.63
C TYR A 59 -7.66 -10.67 7.94
N ILE A 60 -6.70 -9.76 8.01
CA ILE A 60 -6.50 -8.87 9.15
C ILE A 60 -6.40 -7.42 8.69
N LEU A 61 -7.02 -6.53 9.43
CA LEU A 61 -6.97 -5.08 9.22
C LEU A 61 -6.08 -4.42 10.26
N VAL A 62 -5.47 -3.32 9.86
CA VAL A 62 -4.80 -2.38 10.75
C VAL A 62 -5.31 -0.97 10.49
N GLY A 63 -5.33 -0.16 11.52
CA GLY A 63 -5.68 1.24 11.44
C GLY A 63 -5.55 1.92 12.79
N ASN A 64 -6.30 2.99 12.98
CA ASN A 64 -6.35 3.68 14.26
C ASN A 64 -7.80 4.00 14.68
N SER A 65 -8.02 4.03 15.99
CA SER A 65 -9.33 4.29 16.60
C SER A 65 -9.22 5.30 17.74
N LYS A 66 -10.11 6.27 17.73
CA LYS A 66 -10.34 7.18 18.88
C LYS A 66 -11.47 6.68 19.78
N SER A 67 -12.32 5.79 19.28
CA SER A 67 -13.50 5.28 19.99
C SER A 67 -13.13 4.42 21.19
N THR A 68 -13.93 4.54 22.25
CA THR A 68 -13.88 3.70 23.47
C THR A 68 -15.18 2.92 23.66
N ASP A 69 -16.02 2.87 22.65
CA ASP A 69 -17.30 2.17 22.60
C ASP A 69 -17.45 1.38 21.28
N GLY A 70 -18.64 0.85 21.03
CA GLY A 70 -18.91 0.09 19.80
C GLY A 70 -17.92 -1.08 19.60
N THR A 71 -17.32 -1.15 18.44
CA THR A 71 -16.30 -2.14 18.07
C THR A 71 -15.07 -2.11 18.99
N PHE A 72 -14.74 -0.94 19.52
CA PHE A 72 -13.55 -0.69 20.34
C PHE A 72 -13.85 -0.51 21.82
N SER A 73 -14.96 -1.07 22.31
CA SER A 73 -15.39 -0.97 23.72
C SER A 73 -14.40 -1.56 24.73
N ASN A 74 -13.41 -2.31 24.30
CA ASN A 74 -12.30 -2.81 25.12
C ASN A 74 -11.14 -1.82 25.24
N LYS A 75 -11.11 -0.75 24.43
CA LYS A 75 -10.13 0.33 24.54
C LYS A 75 -10.50 1.20 25.75
N ASN A 76 -9.56 1.41 26.64
CA ASN A 76 -9.77 2.13 27.91
C ASN A 76 -8.89 3.37 28.06
N ARG A 77 -8.26 3.81 26.96
CA ARG A 77 -7.37 4.98 26.89
C ARG A 77 -7.99 6.05 26.02
N ALA A 78 -7.69 7.31 26.31
CA ALA A 78 -7.96 8.43 25.43
C ALA A 78 -6.90 8.50 24.31
N GLY A 79 -7.14 9.34 23.30
CA GLY A 79 -6.25 9.45 22.14
C GLY A 79 -6.55 8.40 21.06
N SER A 80 -5.78 8.45 20.02
CA SER A 80 -5.86 7.49 18.92
C SER A 80 -4.92 6.32 19.19
N ASP A 81 -5.44 5.09 19.21
CA ASP A 81 -4.63 3.87 19.34
C ASP A 81 -4.66 3.07 18.03
N ILE A 82 -3.59 2.34 17.74
CA ILE A 82 -3.57 1.34 16.67
C ILE A 82 -4.56 0.23 17.02
N PHE A 83 -5.35 -0.21 16.06
CA PHE A 83 -6.12 -1.45 16.19
C PHE A 83 -5.65 -2.52 15.21
N LEU A 84 -5.81 -3.76 15.60
CA LEU A 84 -5.85 -4.93 14.74
C LEU A 84 -7.22 -5.57 14.83
N MET A 85 -7.81 -5.92 13.68
CA MET A 85 -9.09 -6.61 13.61
C MET A 85 -8.96 -7.81 12.68
N LYS A 86 -9.06 -9.02 13.25
CA LYS A 86 -8.92 -10.29 12.52
C LYS A 86 -10.28 -10.84 12.14
N PHE A 87 -10.40 -11.25 10.88
CA PHE A 87 -11.58 -11.92 10.32
C PHE A 87 -11.25 -13.35 9.90
N ASN A 88 -12.20 -14.25 10.11
CA ASN A 88 -12.12 -15.61 9.62
C ASN A 88 -12.51 -15.72 8.12
N ALA A 89 -12.41 -16.93 7.58
CA ALA A 89 -12.74 -17.22 6.16
C ALA A 89 -14.25 -17.13 5.84
N LEU A 90 -15.11 -16.84 6.83
CA LEU A 90 -16.55 -16.57 6.67
C LEU A 90 -16.86 -15.06 6.79
N ASN A 91 -15.82 -14.22 6.85
CA ASN A 91 -15.92 -12.77 7.04
C ASN A 91 -16.51 -12.36 8.41
N GLU A 92 -16.36 -13.20 9.42
CA GLU A 92 -16.76 -12.91 10.78
C GLU A 92 -15.55 -12.42 11.58
N VAL A 93 -15.74 -11.44 12.46
CA VAL A 93 -14.69 -10.94 13.37
C VAL A 93 -14.32 -12.04 14.38
N GLU A 94 -13.06 -12.45 14.40
CA GLU A 94 -12.54 -13.39 15.38
C GLU A 94 -12.08 -12.69 16.65
N TRP A 95 -11.34 -11.58 16.48
CA TRP A 95 -10.88 -10.76 17.60
C TRP A 95 -10.53 -9.33 17.13
N THR A 96 -10.53 -8.40 18.08
CA THR A 96 -10.10 -7.03 17.94
C THR A 96 -9.21 -6.68 19.11
N SER A 97 -8.05 -6.07 18.86
CA SER A 97 -7.10 -5.61 19.87
C SER A 97 -6.61 -4.20 19.55
N THR A 98 -6.31 -3.42 20.60
CA THR A 98 -5.77 -2.07 20.47
C THR A 98 -4.41 -1.96 21.14
N TYR A 99 -3.50 -1.18 20.55
CA TYR A 99 -2.12 -1.00 20.99
C TYR A 99 -1.79 0.49 20.95
N GLY A 100 -1.12 0.98 21.99
CA GLY A 100 -0.74 2.38 22.10
C GLY A 100 -0.45 2.81 23.54
N GLY A 101 -0.44 4.11 23.75
CA GLY A 101 -0.22 4.71 25.05
C GLY A 101 -1.18 5.86 25.36
N SER A 102 -0.69 6.94 25.97
CA SER A 102 -1.52 8.07 26.38
C SER A 102 -1.69 9.14 25.29
N GLU A 103 -0.90 9.07 24.21
CA GLU A 103 -0.91 10.03 23.11
C GLU A 103 -1.41 9.34 21.81
N ASP A 104 -1.30 10.03 20.67
CA ASP A 104 -1.77 9.50 19.39
C ASP A 104 -0.82 8.46 18.80
N ASP A 105 -1.34 7.29 18.50
CA ASP A 105 -0.65 6.18 17.86
C ASP A 105 -1.45 5.71 16.63
N ARG A 106 -0.82 5.58 15.46
CA ARG A 106 -1.49 5.24 14.21
C ARG A 106 -0.79 4.09 13.48
N GLY A 107 -1.59 3.06 13.12
CA GLY A 107 -1.14 1.92 12.34
C GLY A 107 -1.40 2.13 10.85
N HIS A 108 -0.40 1.84 10.02
CA HIS A 108 -0.51 2.04 8.58
C HIS A 108 -0.53 0.74 7.79
N ASP A 109 0.27 -0.24 8.19
CA ASP A 109 0.35 -1.48 7.43
C ASP A 109 0.61 -2.70 8.33
N VAL A 110 0.20 -3.89 7.85
CA VAL A 110 0.29 -5.17 8.57
C VAL A 110 0.65 -6.30 7.62
N VAL A 111 1.55 -7.17 8.04
CA VAL A 111 1.90 -8.38 7.30
C VAL A 111 1.78 -9.61 8.21
N GLN A 112 1.26 -10.72 7.67
CA GLN A 112 1.29 -12.00 8.37
C GLN A 112 2.66 -12.66 8.23
N LEU A 113 3.18 -13.20 9.32
CA LEU A 113 4.45 -13.91 9.37
C LEU A 113 4.26 -15.42 9.22
N ALA A 114 5.36 -16.13 8.91
CA ALA A 114 5.33 -17.58 8.67
C ALA A 114 4.83 -18.43 9.85
N ASP A 115 4.93 -17.91 11.09
CA ASP A 115 4.42 -18.57 12.29
C ASP A 115 2.94 -18.26 12.58
N GLY A 116 2.29 -17.49 11.70
CA GLY A 116 0.89 -17.08 11.82
C GLY A 116 0.68 -15.80 12.63
N GLY A 117 1.71 -15.27 13.29
CA GLY A 117 1.67 -13.96 13.95
C GLY A 117 1.72 -12.81 12.94
N PHE A 118 1.73 -11.57 13.46
CA PHE A 118 1.65 -10.36 12.63
C PHE A 118 2.77 -9.39 12.98
N ALA A 119 3.29 -8.70 11.97
CA ALA A 119 4.13 -7.52 12.13
C ALA A 119 3.35 -6.29 11.64
N VAL A 120 3.42 -5.23 12.41
CA VAL A 120 2.67 -3.98 12.20
C VAL A 120 3.64 -2.81 12.17
N VAL A 121 3.35 -1.84 11.31
CA VAL A 121 4.08 -0.60 11.23
C VAL A 121 3.14 0.61 11.27
N GLY A 122 3.65 1.70 11.80
CA GLY A 122 2.98 2.99 11.86
C GLY A 122 3.87 4.00 12.55
N TYR A 123 3.26 4.90 13.31
CA TYR A 123 3.99 5.81 14.18
C TYR A 123 3.33 5.93 15.56
N SER A 124 4.12 6.36 16.53
CA SER A 124 3.66 6.60 17.90
C SER A 124 4.16 7.96 18.41
N GLN A 125 3.29 8.67 19.14
CA GLN A 125 3.66 9.80 19.99
C GLN A 125 3.85 9.39 21.45
N SER A 126 3.36 8.20 21.81
CA SER A 126 3.35 7.71 23.18
C SER A 126 4.73 7.31 23.69
N SER A 127 4.95 7.52 25.00
CA SER A 127 6.14 7.06 25.71
C SER A 127 5.76 6.14 26.88
N ASP A 128 4.54 5.60 26.87
CA ASP A 128 3.98 4.73 27.90
C ASP A 128 3.05 3.68 27.25
N GLY A 129 2.39 2.89 28.06
CA GLY A 129 1.52 1.82 27.56
C GLY A 129 2.32 0.75 26.83
N ASP A 130 1.90 0.47 25.60
CA ASP A 130 2.58 -0.49 24.71
C ASP A 130 3.75 0.14 23.95
N ALA A 131 3.79 1.48 23.81
CA ALA A 131 4.82 2.24 23.10
C ALA A 131 5.81 2.89 24.08
N SER A 132 6.97 2.26 24.31
CA SER A 132 7.82 2.59 25.45
C SER A 132 8.99 3.54 25.16
N ARG A 133 9.25 3.97 23.90
CA ARG A 133 10.52 4.59 23.52
C ARG A 133 10.48 5.70 22.48
N ASN A 134 9.41 6.47 22.44
CA ASN A 134 9.37 7.66 21.57
C ASN A 134 10.49 8.64 21.95
N LYS A 135 11.18 9.20 20.95
CA LYS A 135 12.30 10.14 21.11
C LYS A 135 12.01 11.52 20.54
N GLY A 136 11.02 11.60 19.66
CA GLY A 136 10.67 12.81 18.93
C GLY A 136 9.24 13.27 19.19
N GLN A 137 8.62 13.79 18.14
CA GLN A 137 7.19 14.06 18.10
C GLN A 137 6.44 12.78 17.68
N HIS A 138 6.83 12.21 16.55
CA HIS A 138 6.36 10.91 16.07
C HIS A 138 7.58 10.06 15.74
N ASP A 139 7.64 8.85 16.27
CA ASP A 139 8.64 7.85 15.87
C ASP A 139 7.97 6.72 15.09
N ASN A 140 8.64 6.16 14.09
CA ASN A 140 8.22 4.90 13.48
C ASN A 140 8.07 3.85 14.56
N TRP A 141 6.88 3.29 14.68
CA TRP A 141 6.60 2.25 15.65
C TRP A 141 6.34 0.93 14.94
N VAL A 142 7.15 -0.08 15.29
CA VAL A 142 7.05 -1.43 14.73
C VAL A 142 6.82 -2.39 15.88
N PHE A 143 5.81 -3.24 15.76
CA PHE A 143 5.58 -4.26 16.76
C PHE A 143 5.16 -5.59 16.13
N ARG A 144 5.34 -6.67 16.90
CA ARG A 144 4.97 -8.02 16.51
C ARG A 144 4.01 -8.61 17.52
N THR A 145 2.99 -9.31 17.01
CA THR A 145 2.06 -10.09 17.81
C THR A 145 2.15 -11.58 17.47
N ASP A 146 1.60 -12.41 18.33
CA ASP A 146 1.26 -13.79 17.98
C ASP A 146 -0.03 -13.82 17.11
N ALA A 147 -0.47 -15.02 16.71
CA ALA A 147 -1.66 -15.21 15.88
C ALA A 147 -2.99 -14.80 16.60
N LEU A 148 -2.97 -14.63 17.91
CA LEU A 148 -4.12 -14.21 18.73
C LEU A 148 -4.09 -12.72 19.05
N GLY A 149 -3.14 -11.96 18.51
CA GLY A 149 -2.99 -10.53 18.77
C GLY A 149 -2.26 -10.19 20.08
N ASN A 150 -1.64 -11.14 20.79
CA ASN A 150 -0.84 -10.80 21.96
C ASN A 150 0.48 -10.17 21.53
N LEU A 151 0.82 -9.00 22.09
CA LEU A 151 2.05 -8.29 21.82
C LEU A 151 3.26 -9.12 22.28
N LEU A 152 4.19 -9.39 21.35
CA LEU A 152 5.43 -10.14 21.63
C LEU A 152 6.61 -9.21 21.83
N TRP A 153 6.76 -8.21 20.99
CA TRP A 153 7.76 -7.15 21.12
C TRP A 153 7.32 -5.89 20.38
N GLU A 154 7.86 -4.74 20.79
CA GLU A 154 7.74 -3.46 20.11
C GLU A 154 9.10 -2.78 19.99
N LYS A 155 9.26 -1.92 18.99
CA LYS A 155 10.45 -1.11 18.74
C LYS A 155 10.08 0.21 18.10
N SER A 156 10.69 1.29 18.64
CA SER A 156 10.61 2.62 18.05
C SER A 156 11.89 2.93 17.28
N PHE A 157 11.72 3.40 16.06
CA PHE A 157 12.80 3.86 15.20
C PHE A 157 12.52 5.32 14.85
N GLY A 158 13.26 6.23 15.45
CA GLY A 158 13.06 7.65 15.25
C GLY A 158 14.15 8.47 15.89
N PHE A 159 14.03 9.78 15.66
CA PHE A 159 14.91 10.81 16.21
C PHE A 159 14.04 11.97 16.71
N LEU A 160 14.61 13.17 16.79
CA LEU A 160 13.82 14.39 16.99
C LEU A 160 13.06 14.70 15.71
N GLY A 161 11.80 15.11 15.80
CA GLY A 161 10.97 15.47 14.66
C GLY A 161 9.83 14.47 14.41
N HIS A 162 9.36 14.46 13.17
CA HIS A 162 8.28 13.58 12.73
C HIS A 162 8.86 12.49 11.81
N ASP A 163 8.82 11.25 12.28
CA ASP A 163 9.28 10.09 11.54
C ASP A 163 8.11 9.11 11.41
N HIS A 164 7.65 8.86 10.18
CA HIS A 164 6.49 8.02 9.93
C HIS A 164 6.84 6.83 9.04
N ALA A 165 6.36 5.64 9.38
CA ALA A 165 6.41 4.46 8.53
C ALA A 165 5.04 4.15 7.96
N TYR A 166 4.99 3.80 6.66
CA TYR A 166 3.76 3.62 5.91
C TYR A 166 3.55 2.20 5.39
N SER A 167 4.60 1.46 5.08
CA SER A 167 4.49 0.11 4.53
C SER A 167 5.47 -0.85 5.18
N ILE A 168 5.08 -2.12 5.36
CA ILE A 168 5.89 -3.20 5.89
C ILE A 168 5.70 -4.48 5.10
N ILE A 169 6.79 -5.16 4.78
CA ILE A 169 6.77 -6.46 4.14
C ILE A 169 7.60 -7.48 4.93
N SER A 170 7.20 -8.75 4.87
CA SER A 170 8.07 -9.85 5.24
C SER A 170 9.04 -10.13 4.09
N THR A 171 10.31 -10.30 4.41
CA THR A 171 11.34 -10.52 3.40
C THR A 171 11.65 -12.00 3.21
N SER A 172 12.19 -12.36 2.04
CA SER A 172 12.50 -13.74 1.65
C SER A 172 13.49 -14.44 2.60
N ASP A 173 14.31 -13.67 3.33
CA ASP A 173 15.22 -14.17 4.37
C ASP A 173 14.55 -14.39 5.74
N GLY A 174 13.24 -14.17 5.84
CA GLY A 174 12.44 -14.29 7.07
C GLY A 174 12.49 -13.07 7.98
N GLY A 175 13.11 -11.98 7.57
CA GLY A 175 13.11 -10.70 8.28
C GLY A 175 11.97 -9.80 7.88
N LEU A 176 12.11 -8.50 8.18
CA LEU A 176 11.16 -7.45 7.85
C LEU A 176 11.85 -6.31 7.10
N PHE A 177 11.14 -5.70 6.19
CA PHE A 177 11.52 -4.43 5.61
C PHE A 177 10.35 -3.46 5.75
N PHE A 178 10.62 -2.22 6.16
CA PHE A 178 9.61 -1.17 6.23
C PHE A 178 10.18 0.16 5.75
N ASN A 179 9.31 1.03 5.28
CA ASN A 179 9.64 2.33 4.71
C ASN A 179 8.65 3.41 5.13
N GLY A 180 9.07 4.64 4.92
CA GLY A 180 8.31 5.84 5.21
C GLY A 180 9.19 7.08 5.01
N PHE A 181 9.16 8.03 5.95
CA PHE A 181 10.04 9.19 5.88
C PHE A 181 10.71 9.50 7.22
N LEU A 182 11.86 10.18 7.14
CA LEU A 182 12.66 10.69 8.24
C LEU A 182 12.74 12.22 8.14
N ASP A 183 12.51 12.92 9.24
CA ASP A 183 12.91 14.32 9.37
C ASP A 183 14.43 14.42 9.57
N VAL A 184 15.17 14.48 8.45
CA VAL A 184 16.64 14.55 8.48
C VAL A 184 17.13 15.86 9.07
N THR A 185 16.37 16.94 8.95
CA THR A 185 16.71 18.24 9.53
C THR A 185 16.69 18.15 11.07
N ALA A 186 15.62 17.61 11.66
CA ALA A 186 15.51 17.43 13.09
C ALA A 186 16.48 16.36 13.63
N SER A 187 16.76 15.32 12.85
CA SER A 187 17.71 14.27 13.23
C SER A 187 19.19 14.69 13.16
N ASN A 188 19.48 15.90 12.65
CA ASN A 188 20.85 16.40 12.35
C ASN A 188 21.64 15.44 11.46
N GLY A 189 20.98 14.80 10.49
CA GLY A 189 21.57 13.87 9.54
C GLY A 189 21.80 12.47 10.06
N ALA A 190 21.31 12.13 11.23
CA ALA A 190 21.23 10.76 11.68
C ALA A 190 20.19 9.98 10.82
N GLY A 191 20.18 8.65 10.91
CA GLY A 191 19.20 7.81 10.20
C GLY A 191 19.77 6.97 9.09
N GLN A 192 21.07 7.11 8.79
CA GLN A 192 21.78 6.23 7.85
C GLN A 192 23.03 5.64 8.48
N ASP A 193 23.14 4.31 8.42
CA ASP A 193 24.32 3.63 8.95
C ASP A 193 25.56 3.92 8.10
N GLY A 194 26.69 4.17 8.77
CA GLY A 194 27.97 4.44 8.12
C GLY A 194 28.18 5.88 7.62
N LYS A 195 27.18 6.77 7.68
CA LYS A 195 27.38 8.22 7.47
C LYS A 195 27.74 8.90 8.80
N VAL A 196 28.91 9.54 8.84
CA VAL A 196 29.42 10.22 10.04
C VAL A 196 29.05 11.71 10.02
N GLN A 197 28.78 12.30 8.88
CA GLN A 197 28.37 13.71 8.71
C GLN A 197 27.60 13.90 7.40
N LEU A 198 26.60 14.76 7.42
CA LEU A 198 25.96 15.29 6.23
C LEU A 198 26.99 16.07 5.40
N THR A 199 27.36 15.52 4.27
CA THR A 199 28.14 16.24 3.25
C THR A 199 27.29 17.15 2.38
N LYS A 200 25.96 16.94 2.37
CA LYS A 200 24.93 17.72 1.69
C LYS A 200 23.76 17.96 2.65
N LYS A 201 23.06 19.07 2.48
CA LYS A 201 21.83 19.34 3.21
C LYS A 201 20.72 18.46 2.63
N HIS A 202 20.00 17.79 3.50
CA HIS A 202 18.74 17.13 3.21
C HIS A 202 17.58 17.91 3.82
N GLY A 203 16.37 17.66 3.32
CA GLY A 203 15.16 18.36 3.71
C GLY A 203 14.51 17.83 5.00
N VAL A 204 13.25 18.16 5.16
CA VAL A 204 12.46 17.75 6.32
C VAL A 204 12.00 16.30 6.19
N GLY A 205 11.68 15.83 4.98
CA GLY A 205 11.24 14.46 4.73
C GLY A 205 12.15 13.77 3.72
N GLU A 206 12.66 12.59 4.04
CA GLU A 206 13.45 11.76 3.15
C GLU A 206 12.86 10.35 3.10
N PHE A 207 12.86 9.67 1.95
CA PHE A 207 12.56 8.24 1.90
C PHE A 207 13.41 7.52 2.91
N TRP A 208 12.81 6.90 3.90
CA TRP A 208 13.53 6.20 4.94
C TRP A 208 13.13 4.76 5.02
N CYS A 209 14.10 3.86 4.93
CA CYS A 209 13.86 2.43 4.94
C CYS A 209 14.74 1.69 5.94
N HIS A 210 14.22 0.58 6.44
CA HIS A 210 14.86 -0.26 7.46
C HIS A 210 14.75 -1.72 7.07
N LYS A 211 15.85 -2.46 7.23
CA LYS A 211 15.85 -3.92 7.17
C LYS A 211 16.09 -4.46 8.58
N LEU A 212 15.17 -5.30 9.02
CA LEU A 212 15.26 -6.00 10.31
C LEU A 212 15.44 -7.51 10.08
N ASP A 213 16.01 -8.19 11.06
CA ASP A 213 15.96 -9.65 11.13
C ASP A 213 14.59 -10.14 11.65
N ALA A 214 14.39 -11.46 11.73
CA ALA A 214 13.15 -12.08 12.22
C ALA A 214 12.79 -11.72 13.68
N ASP A 215 13.78 -11.34 14.49
CA ASP A 215 13.61 -10.90 15.88
C ASP A 215 13.39 -9.38 16.00
N GLY A 216 13.28 -8.68 14.85
CA GLY A 216 13.11 -7.24 14.77
C GLY A 216 14.38 -6.46 15.09
N ASN A 217 15.58 -7.06 15.07
CA ASN A 217 16.82 -6.32 15.24
C ASN A 217 17.24 -5.65 13.95
N LEU A 218 17.63 -4.38 14.06
CA LEU A 218 18.07 -3.58 12.93
C LEU A 218 19.32 -4.21 12.29
N GLN A 219 19.22 -4.55 11.01
CA GLN A 219 20.35 -4.97 10.19
C GLN A 219 21.00 -3.78 9.51
N TRP A 220 20.19 -2.93 8.86
CA TRP A 220 20.60 -1.67 8.27
C TRP A 220 19.40 -0.73 8.06
N ARG A 221 19.70 0.56 7.88
CA ARG A 221 18.74 1.60 7.50
C ARG A 221 19.38 2.58 6.55
N ARG A 222 18.58 3.15 5.65
CA ARG A 222 19.03 4.13 4.63
C ARG A 222 17.95 5.19 4.46
N TYR A 223 18.39 6.39 4.13
CA TYR A 223 17.50 7.41 3.58
C TYR A 223 18.02 7.91 2.22
N PHE A 224 17.08 8.36 1.39
CA PHE A 224 17.29 8.89 0.05
C PHE A 224 16.41 10.11 -0.13
N GLY A 225 16.90 11.14 -0.85
CA GLY A 225 16.14 12.34 -1.14
C GLY A 225 17.02 13.55 -1.44
N GLY A 226 16.46 14.74 -1.27
CA GLY A 226 17.15 15.98 -1.58
C GLY A 226 16.98 17.08 -0.53
N THR A 227 16.84 18.33 -0.97
CA THR A 227 16.74 19.48 -0.06
C THR A 227 15.31 19.84 0.33
N SER A 228 14.31 19.18 -0.23
CA SER A 228 12.87 19.40 0.05
C SER A 228 12.23 18.16 0.68
N ASN A 229 10.92 17.96 0.51
CA ASN A 229 10.20 16.83 1.09
C ASN A 229 10.15 15.64 0.13
N ASP A 230 10.57 14.49 0.61
CA ASP A 230 10.57 13.24 -0.10
C ASP A 230 9.96 12.15 0.79
N ARG A 231 8.83 11.53 0.39
CA ARG A 231 8.08 10.58 1.23
C ARG A 231 7.80 9.29 0.51
N SER A 232 8.25 8.17 1.07
CA SER A 232 7.98 6.82 0.57
C SER A 232 6.71 6.28 1.19
N TYR A 233 5.78 5.83 0.36
CA TYR A 233 4.49 5.32 0.80
C TYR A 233 4.38 3.81 0.70
N ASP A 234 5.05 3.19 -0.26
CA ASP A 234 4.99 1.74 -0.45
C ASP A 234 6.34 1.17 -0.89
N ALA A 235 6.54 -0.13 -0.64
CA ALA A 235 7.74 -0.85 -1.08
C ALA A 235 7.48 -2.34 -1.27
N ILE A 236 8.27 -2.95 -2.16
CA ILE A 236 8.28 -4.39 -2.39
C ILE A 236 9.71 -4.95 -2.32
N GLU A 237 9.84 -6.24 -2.02
CA GLU A 237 11.01 -7.05 -2.35
C GLU A 237 10.76 -7.68 -3.72
N THR A 238 11.66 -7.46 -4.68
CA THR A 238 11.55 -8.06 -6.02
C THR A 238 11.92 -9.52 -6.00
N LYS A 239 11.57 -10.26 -7.07
CA LYS A 239 11.95 -11.67 -7.23
C LYS A 239 13.46 -11.90 -7.22
N GLU A 240 14.25 -10.86 -7.56
CA GLU A 240 15.72 -10.89 -7.50
C GLU A 240 16.27 -10.63 -6.08
N GLY A 241 15.42 -10.22 -5.12
CA GLY A 241 15.79 -9.89 -3.74
C GLY A 241 16.28 -8.46 -3.55
N ASP A 242 16.05 -7.59 -4.52
CA ASP A 242 16.23 -6.15 -4.39
C ASP A 242 14.95 -5.50 -3.80
N PHE A 243 15.05 -4.26 -3.33
CA PHE A 243 13.87 -3.52 -2.87
C PHE A 243 13.56 -2.36 -3.82
N VAL A 244 12.28 -2.15 -4.09
CA VAL A 244 11.79 -0.96 -4.80
C VAL A 244 10.86 -0.20 -3.89
N LEU A 245 11.11 1.09 -3.74
CA LEU A 245 10.31 2.02 -2.94
C LEU A 245 9.66 3.04 -3.88
N VAL A 246 8.44 3.44 -3.57
CA VAL A 246 7.72 4.48 -4.31
C VAL A 246 7.08 5.50 -3.37
N GLY A 247 6.87 6.69 -3.89
CA GLY A 247 6.22 7.78 -3.18
C GLY A 247 6.26 9.07 -3.97
N SER A 248 6.49 10.19 -3.27
CA SER A 248 6.59 11.51 -3.91
C SER A 248 7.85 12.24 -3.50
N SER A 249 8.40 13.04 -4.42
CA SER A 249 9.57 13.89 -4.19
C SER A 249 9.32 15.32 -4.67
N GLU A 250 9.56 16.29 -3.79
CA GLU A 250 9.59 17.72 -4.08
C GLU A 250 11.01 18.20 -4.46
N SER A 251 12.00 17.37 -4.21
CA SER A 251 13.40 17.71 -4.35
C SER A 251 13.85 17.75 -5.82
N GLN A 252 14.82 18.64 -6.09
CA GLN A 252 15.39 18.80 -7.44
C GLN A 252 16.90 18.57 -7.46
N ASP A 253 17.46 17.98 -6.40
CA ASP A 253 18.89 17.85 -6.21
C ASP A 253 19.25 16.62 -5.38
N VAL A 254 20.51 16.48 -5.02
CA VAL A 254 21.12 15.42 -4.20
C VAL A 254 20.98 14.05 -4.85
N ASP A 255 20.00 13.24 -4.45
CA ASP A 255 19.76 11.91 -5.02
C ASP A 255 18.78 11.95 -6.20
N ILE A 256 17.99 13.03 -6.32
CA ILE A 256 17.01 13.19 -7.39
C ILE A 256 17.71 13.68 -8.65
N THR A 257 17.53 12.94 -9.74
CA THR A 257 17.98 13.36 -11.07
C THR A 257 16.77 13.45 -12.00
N ASN A 258 16.70 14.51 -12.80
CA ASN A 258 15.65 14.71 -13.78
C ASN A 258 14.24 14.91 -13.17
N PRO A 259 14.06 15.80 -12.18
CA PRO A 259 12.76 16.17 -11.65
C PRO A 259 11.87 16.77 -12.74
N LYS A 260 10.57 16.65 -12.60
CA LYS A 260 9.58 17.06 -13.60
C LYS A 260 8.79 18.29 -13.17
N GLY A 261 8.37 18.38 -11.91
CA GLY A 261 7.44 19.41 -11.45
C GLY A 261 7.61 19.81 -10.00
N GLU A 262 6.48 20.06 -9.35
CA GLU A 262 6.41 20.42 -7.95
C GLU A 262 6.64 19.20 -7.06
N TYR A 263 5.83 18.15 -7.25
CA TYR A 263 6.01 16.83 -6.68
C TYR A 263 5.97 15.81 -7.80
N ASP A 264 6.96 14.95 -7.87
CA ASP A 264 7.00 13.86 -8.83
C ASP A 264 6.81 12.51 -8.11
N ILE A 265 6.17 11.54 -8.78
CA ILE A 265 6.35 10.15 -8.39
C ILE A 265 7.83 9.84 -8.41
N TRP A 266 8.35 9.40 -7.28
CA TRP A 266 9.74 9.01 -7.18
C TRP A 266 9.84 7.51 -6.90
N VAL A 267 10.65 6.82 -7.72
CA VAL A 267 10.89 5.39 -7.66
C VAL A 267 12.35 5.16 -7.37
N VAL A 268 12.65 4.42 -6.32
CA VAL A 268 14.01 4.11 -5.86
C VAL A 268 14.20 2.61 -5.78
N LYS A 269 15.15 2.06 -6.54
CA LYS A 269 15.56 0.66 -6.42
C LYS A 269 16.90 0.55 -5.70
N ILE A 270 16.95 -0.31 -4.69
CA ILE A 270 18.13 -0.60 -3.87
C ILE A 270 18.41 -2.10 -3.84
N ASP A 271 19.67 -2.48 -3.66
CA ASP A 271 20.03 -3.89 -3.46
C ASP A 271 19.67 -4.39 -2.04
N ALA A 272 19.80 -5.69 -1.80
CA ALA A 272 19.54 -6.32 -0.50
C ALA A 272 20.37 -5.73 0.68
N LYS A 273 21.41 -4.93 0.41
CA LYS A 273 22.24 -4.24 1.41
C LYS A 273 21.88 -2.76 1.58
N GLY A 274 20.88 -2.28 0.85
CA GLY A 274 20.44 -0.90 0.87
C GLY A 274 21.32 0.04 0.03
N ASN A 275 22.08 -0.45 -0.95
CA ASN A 275 22.82 0.40 -1.88
C ASN A 275 21.90 0.81 -3.04
N LEU A 276 21.91 2.10 -3.39
CA LEU A 276 21.14 2.62 -4.53
C LEU A 276 21.60 1.96 -5.83
N LEU A 277 20.67 1.35 -6.56
CA LEU A 277 20.89 0.79 -7.88
C LEU A 277 20.48 1.80 -8.95
N TRP A 278 19.26 2.29 -8.87
CA TRP A 278 18.77 3.36 -9.73
C TRP A 278 17.61 4.12 -9.05
N GLN A 279 17.29 5.29 -9.57
CA GLN A 279 16.12 6.07 -9.20
C GLN A 279 15.52 6.73 -10.44
N ARG A 280 14.22 7.05 -10.40
CA ARG A 280 13.48 7.73 -11.48
C ARG A 280 12.40 8.63 -10.93
N SER A 281 12.26 9.81 -11.54
CA SER A 281 11.10 10.68 -11.39
C SER A 281 10.15 10.48 -12.58
N VAL A 282 8.86 10.34 -12.29
CA VAL A 282 7.78 10.25 -13.28
C VAL A 282 6.71 11.27 -12.90
N GLY A 283 6.29 12.10 -13.86
CA GLY A 283 5.28 13.12 -13.62
C GLY A 283 5.27 14.23 -14.66
N GLY A 284 4.65 15.32 -14.29
CA GLY A 284 4.55 16.52 -15.12
C GLY A 284 4.93 17.79 -14.36
N SER A 285 4.25 18.90 -14.60
CA SER A 285 4.54 20.17 -13.94
C SER A 285 3.81 20.35 -12.61
N GLY A 286 2.80 19.54 -12.31
CA GLY A 286 1.98 19.59 -11.10
C GLY A 286 2.42 18.61 -10.01
N TYR A 287 1.44 18.19 -9.20
CA TYR A 287 1.62 17.21 -8.12
C TYR A 287 1.36 15.81 -8.63
N ASP A 288 2.34 14.93 -8.52
CA ASP A 288 2.26 13.55 -8.91
C ASP A 288 2.72 12.65 -7.75
N ILE A 289 1.86 11.77 -7.26
CA ILE A 289 2.09 11.00 -6.04
C ILE A 289 1.82 9.52 -6.31
N ALA A 290 2.77 8.64 -5.98
CA ALA A 290 2.54 7.21 -5.95
C ALA A 290 1.90 6.79 -4.62
N THR A 291 1.00 5.82 -4.68
CA THR A 291 0.29 5.27 -3.51
C THR A 291 0.61 3.81 -3.26
N ALA A 292 0.80 3.02 -4.30
CA ALA A 292 1.11 1.60 -4.18
C ALA A 292 1.97 1.09 -5.35
N LEU A 293 2.61 -0.06 -5.13
CA LEU A 293 3.53 -0.70 -6.07
C LEU A 293 3.39 -2.22 -6.03
N ILE A 294 3.42 -2.86 -7.20
CA ILE A 294 3.61 -4.30 -7.33
C ILE A 294 4.66 -4.63 -8.41
N GLU A 295 5.30 -5.78 -8.29
CA GLU A 295 6.01 -6.43 -9.38
C GLU A 295 5.04 -7.38 -10.10
N ALA A 296 4.75 -7.08 -11.36
CA ALA A 296 3.84 -7.88 -12.17
C ALA A 296 4.41 -9.26 -12.51
N ASN A 297 3.56 -10.14 -13.04
CA ASN A 297 3.96 -11.49 -13.43
C ASN A 297 5.07 -11.53 -14.49
N ASP A 298 5.13 -10.51 -15.36
CA ASP A 298 6.14 -10.32 -16.40
C ASP A 298 7.43 -9.65 -15.93
N GLY A 299 7.50 -9.24 -14.66
CA GLY A 299 8.65 -8.57 -14.04
C GLY A 299 8.64 -7.05 -14.17
N ASP A 300 7.63 -6.46 -14.79
CA ASP A 300 7.47 -5.01 -14.81
C ASP A 300 6.97 -4.49 -13.44
N LEU A 301 7.32 -3.27 -13.15
CA LEU A 301 6.82 -2.55 -11.99
C LEU A 301 5.52 -1.82 -12.38
N LEU A 302 4.47 -2.02 -11.62
CA LEU A 302 3.20 -1.33 -11.74
C LEU A 302 3.00 -0.45 -10.52
N ILE A 303 2.84 0.85 -10.75
CA ILE A 303 2.76 1.86 -9.70
C ILE A 303 1.44 2.60 -9.88
N THR A 304 0.65 2.68 -8.84
CA THR A 304 -0.59 3.48 -8.83
C THR A 304 -0.41 4.78 -8.08
N GLY A 305 -1.32 5.70 -8.32
CA GLY A 305 -1.27 6.99 -7.66
C GLY A 305 -2.29 7.99 -8.18
N GLN A 306 -1.93 9.25 -8.02
CA GLN A 306 -2.71 10.41 -8.43
C GLN A 306 -1.81 11.44 -9.11
N SER A 307 -2.33 12.10 -10.16
CA SER A 307 -1.64 13.14 -10.90
C SER A 307 -2.51 14.37 -11.12
N TYR A 308 -1.96 15.53 -10.85
CA TYR A 308 -2.52 16.86 -11.20
C TYR A 308 -1.85 17.44 -12.45
N SER A 309 -0.97 16.70 -13.08
CA SER A 309 -0.19 17.13 -14.23
C SER A 309 -0.94 16.95 -15.54
N GLN A 310 -0.63 17.79 -16.52
CA GLN A 310 -1.21 17.76 -17.86
C GLN A 310 -0.14 17.81 -18.96
N ASP A 311 1.09 17.49 -18.62
CA ASP A 311 2.25 17.57 -19.52
C ASP A 311 3.32 16.53 -19.20
N LYS A 312 4.39 16.52 -19.99
CA LYS A 312 5.59 15.67 -19.89
C LYS A 312 5.25 14.17 -19.96
N ASP A 313 5.42 13.43 -18.84
CA ASP A 313 5.13 12.01 -18.81
C ASP A 313 3.62 11.72 -18.69
N ILE A 314 2.83 12.72 -18.27
CA ILE A 314 1.37 12.62 -18.13
C ILE A 314 0.72 13.11 -19.41
N THR A 315 0.20 12.17 -20.18
CA THR A 315 -0.50 12.44 -21.45
C THR A 315 -1.99 12.12 -21.28
N ASP A 316 -2.83 12.83 -22.05
CA ASP A 316 -4.27 12.60 -22.10
C ASP A 316 -4.98 12.70 -20.73
N PRO A 317 -4.75 13.77 -19.94
CA PRO A 317 -5.42 13.96 -18.67
C PRO A 317 -6.95 14.05 -18.85
N LEU A 318 -7.69 13.52 -17.88
CA LEU A 318 -9.16 13.43 -17.92
C LEU A 318 -9.82 14.55 -17.14
N GLY A 319 -9.23 14.97 -16.00
CA GLY A 319 -9.85 15.88 -15.06
C GLY A 319 -8.93 16.84 -14.35
N SER A 320 -9.39 17.28 -13.18
CA SER A 320 -8.65 18.17 -12.28
C SER A 320 -7.47 17.43 -11.63
N SER A 321 -7.70 16.19 -11.26
CA SER A 321 -6.64 15.19 -10.99
C SER A 321 -7.12 13.82 -11.43
N ASP A 322 -6.21 13.00 -11.87
CA ASP A 322 -6.50 11.65 -12.36
C ASP A 322 -5.85 10.61 -11.46
N GLY A 323 -6.55 9.50 -11.24
CA GLY A 323 -5.89 8.27 -10.82
C GLY A 323 -4.97 7.78 -11.94
N ILE A 324 -3.79 7.29 -11.61
CA ILE A 324 -2.82 6.85 -12.63
C ILE A 324 -2.30 5.44 -12.36
N LEU A 325 -1.92 4.77 -13.45
CA LEU A 325 -1.13 3.55 -13.45
C LEU A 325 0.13 3.79 -14.30
N VAL A 326 1.28 3.73 -13.66
CA VAL A 326 2.59 3.81 -14.29
C VAL A 326 3.15 2.40 -14.46
N ARG A 327 3.57 2.04 -15.67
CA ARG A 327 4.30 0.81 -15.96
C ARG A 327 5.75 1.12 -16.28
N MET A 328 6.66 0.46 -15.56
CA MET A 328 8.11 0.58 -15.74
C MET A 328 8.75 -0.79 -15.90
N SER A 329 9.89 -0.87 -16.59
CA SER A 329 10.69 -2.11 -16.56
C SER A 329 11.40 -2.28 -15.20
N ALA A 330 11.91 -3.48 -14.93
CA ALA A 330 12.72 -3.77 -13.74
C ALA A 330 14.00 -2.91 -13.65
N GLU A 331 14.48 -2.35 -14.79
CA GLU A 331 15.63 -1.46 -14.91
C GLU A 331 15.26 0.02 -14.78
N GLY A 332 13.97 0.33 -14.55
CA GLY A 332 13.46 1.68 -14.34
C GLY A 332 13.20 2.46 -15.64
N GLU A 333 12.98 1.79 -16.77
CA GLU A 333 12.54 2.44 -18.00
C GLU A 333 11.01 2.65 -17.97
N LEU A 334 10.56 3.89 -18.16
CA LEU A 334 9.14 4.21 -18.27
C LEU A 334 8.57 3.61 -19.56
N LYS A 335 7.58 2.72 -19.44
CA LYS A 335 6.92 2.08 -20.58
C LYS A 335 5.60 2.75 -20.94
N LYS A 336 4.80 3.08 -19.93
CA LYS A 336 3.46 3.64 -20.11
C LYS A 336 2.99 4.37 -18.86
N VAL A 337 2.24 5.46 -19.05
CA VAL A 337 1.36 6.04 -18.04
C VAL A 337 -0.06 5.99 -18.56
N GLN A 338 -1.01 5.62 -17.73
CA GLN A 338 -2.42 5.52 -18.08
C GLN A 338 -3.24 6.20 -17.00
N ASN A 339 -4.14 7.11 -17.44
CA ASN A 339 -5.03 7.86 -16.56
C ASN A 339 -6.34 7.11 -16.37
N TYR A 340 -6.92 7.24 -15.17
CA TYR A 340 -8.20 6.67 -14.76
C TYR A 340 -8.98 7.73 -14.01
N GLY A 341 -10.26 7.87 -14.31
CA GLY A 341 -11.10 8.81 -13.60
C GLY A 341 -12.16 9.49 -14.48
N SER A 342 -12.59 10.62 -13.98
CA SER A 342 -13.61 11.49 -14.53
C SER A 342 -13.01 12.86 -14.92
N ASN A 343 -13.84 13.89 -15.03
CA ASN A 343 -13.40 15.28 -15.18
C ASN A 343 -13.16 15.99 -13.83
N GLU A 344 -13.27 15.28 -12.72
CA GLU A 344 -13.16 15.79 -11.35
C GLU A 344 -11.85 15.36 -10.69
N PHE A 345 -11.90 15.02 -9.40
CA PHE A 345 -10.74 14.57 -8.61
C PHE A 345 -10.79 13.06 -8.43
N ASP A 346 -9.83 12.38 -8.99
CA ASP A 346 -9.74 10.93 -8.96
C ASP A 346 -8.38 10.48 -8.41
N SER A 347 -8.35 9.32 -7.76
CA SER A 347 -7.12 8.71 -7.24
C SER A 347 -7.20 7.20 -7.29
N VAL A 348 -6.14 6.52 -7.69
CA VAL A 348 -5.97 5.07 -7.47
C VAL A 348 -5.12 4.87 -6.23
N LYS A 349 -5.63 4.14 -5.26
CA LYS A 349 -5.02 3.96 -3.95
C LYS A 349 -4.18 2.71 -3.83
N ASP A 350 -4.64 1.60 -4.42
CA ASP A 350 -3.96 0.33 -4.31
C ASP A 350 -4.18 -0.55 -5.54
N ILE A 351 -3.29 -1.52 -5.74
CA ILE A 351 -3.28 -2.43 -6.89
C ILE A 351 -2.82 -3.82 -6.48
N ILE A 352 -3.48 -4.83 -6.99
CA ILE A 352 -3.03 -6.22 -6.90
C ILE A 352 -3.16 -6.91 -8.26
N GLN A 353 -2.36 -7.93 -8.51
CA GLN A 353 -2.50 -8.77 -9.70
C GLN A 353 -2.96 -10.16 -9.30
N ARG A 354 -4.05 -10.63 -9.94
CA ARG A 354 -4.53 -12.01 -9.81
C ARG A 354 -3.60 -12.98 -10.53
N ALA A 355 -3.70 -14.25 -10.15
CA ALA A 355 -2.92 -15.34 -10.79
C ALA A 355 -3.21 -15.48 -12.30
N ASP A 356 -4.39 -15.09 -12.77
CA ASP A 356 -4.78 -15.07 -14.19
C ASP A 356 -4.24 -13.84 -14.95
N GLY A 357 -3.51 -12.95 -14.28
CA GLY A 357 -2.95 -11.73 -14.84
C GLY A 357 -3.86 -10.51 -14.74
N THR A 358 -5.11 -10.67 -14.30
CA THR A 358 -6.04 -9.55 -14.09
C THR A 358 -5.50 -8.61 -13.03
N LEU A 359 -5.47 -7.32 -13.34
CA LEU A 359 -5.19 -6.25 -12.38
C LEU A 359 -6.48 -5.84 -11.70
N VAL A 360 -6.43 -5.71 -10.39
CA VAL A 360 -7.51 -5.17 -9.56
C VAL A 360 -6.98 -3.93 -8.89
N MET A 361 -7.63 -2.79 -9.14
CA MET A 361 -7.26 -1.50 -8.59
C MET A 361 -8.43 -0.91 -7.83
N VAL A 362 -8.15 -0.27 -6.72
CA VAL A 362 -9.13 0.48 -5.94
C VAL A 362 -8.77 1.95 -5.87
N GLY A 363 -9.77 2.79 -5.84
CA GLY A 363 -9.60 4.22 -5.72
C GLY A 363 -10.92 4.92 -5.44
N TYR A 364 -10.90 6.23 -5.49
CA TYR A 364 -12.10 7.05 -5.38
C TYR A 364 -12.19 8.03 -6.55
N SER A 365 -13.42 8.41 -6.87
CA SER A 365 -13.75 9.43 -7.86
C SER A 365 -14.64 10.48 -7.19
N GLY A 366 -14.24 11.74 -7.30
CA GLY A 366 -15.08 12.85 -6.85
C GLY A 366 -16.29 12.99 -7.75
N SER A 367 -17.50 13.00 -7.19
CA SER A 367 -18.70 13.42 -7.91
C SER A 367 -18.91 14.91 -7.61
N GLY A 368 -18.20 15.77 -8.38
CA GLY A 368 -18.21 17.19 -8.06
C GLY A 368 -19.38 17.96 -8.69
N GLU A 369 -20.46 18.23 -7.98
CA GLU A 369 -21.20 19.47 -8.15
C GLU A 369 -20.76 20.50 -7.07
N ILE A 370 -19.53 21.01 -7.21
CA ILE A 370 -19.06 22.15 -6.37
C ILE A 370 -19.94 23.40 -6.56
N GLU A 371 -20.70 23.50 -7.65
CA GLU A 371 -21.53 24.68 -7.96
C GLU A 371 -22.70 24.91 -7.00
N THR A 372 -23.12 23.94 -6.21
CA THR A 372 -24.27 24.05 -5.30
C THR A 372 -23.92 24.17 -3.83
N GLY A 373 -22.62 24.16 -3.45
CA GLY A 373 -22.20 24.20 -2.05
C GLY A 373 -22.53 22.91 -1.30
N GLY A 374 -22.70 21.80 -2.01
CA GLY A 374 -22.82 20.47 -1.45
C GLY A 374 -21.53 20.02 -0.76
N ALA A 375 -21.63 19.08 0.16
CA ALA A 375 -20.48 18.42 0.75
C ALA A 375 -19.68 17.71 -0.35
N LEU A 376 -18.35 17.64 -0.19
CA LEU A 376 -17.49 16.81 -1.04
C LEU A 376 -18.01 15.36 -0.95
N ASP A 377 -18.27 14.75 -2.08
CA ASP A 377 -18.73 13.39 -2.21
C ASP A 377 -17.72 12.62 -3.05
N ASN A 378 -17.22 11.51 -2.52
CA ASN A 378 -16.27 10.65 -3.21
C ASN A 378 -16.84 9.24 -3.24
N ASP A 379 -17.00 8.71 -4.44
CA ASP A 379 -17.40 7.32 -4.65
C ASP A 379 -16.18 6.40 -4.70
N VAL A 380 -16.25 5.29 -4.00
CA VAL A 380 -15.27 4.21 -4.16
C VAL A 380 -15.47 3.52 -5.49
N PHE A 381 -14.39 3.27 -6.22
CA PHE A 381 -14.40 2.39 -7.37
C PHE A 381 -13.48 1.19 -7.20
N LEU A 382 -13.88 0.07 -7.79
CA LEU A 382 -13.07 -1.13 -7.97
C LEU A 382 -12.95 -1.41 -9.47
N ASN A 383 -11.73 -1.35 -9.99
CA ASN A 383 -11.43 -1.56 -11.40
C ASN A 383 -10.80 -2.91 -11.64
N PHE A 384 -11.28 -3.63 -12.67
CA PHE A 384 -10.65 -4.83 -13.18
C PHE A 384 -10.16 -4.57 -14.61
N THR A 385 -8.87 -4.76 -14.84
CA THR A 385 -8.25 -4.51 -16.14
C THR A 385 -7.10 -5.51 -16.40
N CYS A 386 -6.40 -5.40 -17.49
CA CYS A 386 -5.13 -6.07 -17.75
C CYS A 386 -4.07 -5.03 -18.17
N ILE A 387 -2.81 -5.46 -18.14
CA ILE A 387 -1.63 -4.58 -18.34
C ILE A 387 -1.69 -3.76 -19.64
N ASP A 388 -2.24 -4.33 -20.71
CA ASP A 388 -2.32 -3.71 -22.04
C ASP A 388 -3.77 -3.43 -22.48
N CYS A 389 -4.75 -3.63 -21.59
CA CYS A 389 -6.16 -3.45 -21.91
C CYS A 389 -6.57 -1.97 -21.93
N THR A 390 -7.43 -1.64 -22.89
CA THR A 390 -8.13 -0.36 -22.92
C THR A 390 -9.49 -0.44 -22.24
N LEU A 391 -10.03 -1.65 -22.03
CA LEU A 391 -11.34 -1.87 -21.44
C LEU A 391 -11.19 -2.12 -19.93
N VAL A 392 -12.01 -1.42 -19.15
CA VAL A 392 -12.02 -1.50 -17.69
C VAL A 392 -13.44 -1.86 -17.24
N ASN A 393 -13.57 -2.86 -16.37
CA ASN A 393 -14.82 -3.11 -15.65
C ASN A 393 -14.76 -2.35 -14.33
N ILE A 394 -15.67 -1.42 -14.13
CA ILE A 394 -15.73 -0.57 -12.94
C ILE A 394 -16.97 -0.94 -12.13
N PHE A 395 -16.75 -1.18 -10.84
CA PHE A 395 -17.78 -1.39 -9.84
C PHE A 395 -17.68 -0.30 -8.79
N LYS A 396 -18.77 0.37 -8.47
CA LYS A 396 -18.80 1.48 -7.53
C LYS A 396 -19.46 1.09 -6.22
N ILE A 397 -19.05 1.74 -5.15
CA ILE A 397 -19.78 1.87 -3.89
C ILE A 397 -20.08 3.36 -3.77
N ASP A 398 -21.37 3.69 -3.87
CA ASP A 398 -21.90 5.04 -3.95
C ASP A 398 -22.59 5.36 -2.61
N GLY A 399 -22.00 6.22 -1.80
CA GLY A 399 -22.54 6.73 -0.53
C GLY A 399 -22.91 8.21 -0.65
N GLU A 400 -23.36 8.84 0.43
CA GLU A 400 -23.70 10.27 0.48
C GLU A 400 -22.60 11.11 1.14
N GLY A 401 -21.36 10.61 1.22
CA GLY A 401 -20.29 11.27 1.95
C GLY A 401 -18.91 11.01 1.38
N LEU A 402 -17.90 11.27 2.21
CA LEU A 402 -16.51 10.99 1.85
C LEU A 402 -16.20 9.51 2.09
N ASP A 403 -16.13 8.76 1.02
CA ASP A 403 -15.82 7.34 1.02
C ASP A 403 -14.41 7.15 0.45
N ILE A 404 -13.46 6.86 1.33
CA ILE A 404 -12.04 6.79 0.98
C ILE A 404 -11.56 5.35 1.16
N PRO A 405 -11.33 4.61 0.06
CA PRO A 405 -10.68 3.32 0.13
C PRO A 405 -9.18 3.52 0.39
N GLU A 406 -8.56 2.59 1.09
CA GLU A 406 -7.12 2.65 1.36
C GLU A 406 -6.37 1.47 0.74
N LYS A 407 -6.81 0.24 0.99
CA LYS A 407 -6.11 -0.97 0.57
C LYS A 407 -7.06 -2.09 0.16
N ILE A 408 -6.55 -3.01 -0.67
CA ILE A 408 -7.25 -4.24 -1.08
C ILE A 408 -6.42 -5.47 -0.79
N ALA A 409 -7.09 -6.59 -0.56
CA ALA A 409 -6.46 -7.90 -0.48
C ALA A 409 -7.29 -8.94 -1.24
N ILE A 410 -6.64 -10.01 -1.72
CA ILE A 410 -7.32 -11.18 -2.27
C ILE A 410 -7.14 -12.34 -1.30
N THR A 411 -8.26 -12.90 -0.83
CA THR A 411 -8.25 -14.09 0.02
C THR A 411 -7.85 -15.34 -0.79
N THR A 412 -7.50 -16.40 -0.10
CA THR A 412 -7.21 -17.71 -0.73
C THR A 412 -8.40 -18.30 -1.51
N LYS A 413 -9.61 -17.76 -1.30
CA LYS A 413 -10.83 -18.10 -2.03
C LYS A 413 -11.06 -17.25 -3.27
N GLY A 414 -10.20 -16.24 -3.52
CA GLY A 414 -10.32 -15.30 -4.65
C GLY A 414 -11.26 -14.13 -4.40
N GLN A 415 -11.81 -13.96 -3.19
CA GLN A 415 -12.59 -12.78 -2.81
C GLN A 415 -11.68 -11.55 -2.75
N VAL A 416 -12.15 -10.44 -3.29
CA VAL A 416 -11.49 -9.13 -3.13
C VAL A 416 -12.09 -8.46 -1.89
N ILE A 417 -11.24 -8.17 -0.92
CA ILE A 417 -11.60 -7.44 0.28
C ILE A 417 -11.03 -6.04 0.17
N LEU A 418 -11.87 -5.05 0.33
CA LEU A 418 -11.55 -3.63 0.31
C LEU A 418 -11.76 -3.03 1.69
N VAL A 419 -10.85 -2.19 2.13
CA VAL A 419 -10.96 -1.45 3.38
C VAL A 419 -10.70 0.04 3.17
N GLY A 420 -11.26 0.83 4.06
CA GLY A 420 -11.11 2.28 4.05
C GLY A 420 -11.92 2.93 5.16
N SER A 421 -12.30 4.17 4.94
CA SER A 421 -13.11 4.95 5.89
C SER A 421 -14.24 5.69 5.18
N THR A 422 -15.35 5.86 5.89
CA THR A 422 -16.56 6.53 5.40
C THR A 422 -17.16 7.44 6.47
N ASN A 423 -17.75 8.54 6.07
CA ASN A 423 -18.69 9.30 6.90
C ASN A 423 -20.13 9.22 6.36
N SER A 424 -20.38 8.36 5.37
CA SER A 424 -21.71 8.08 4.85
C SER A 424 -22.58 7.38 5.89
N THR A 425 -23.80 7.88 6.08
CA THR A 425 -24.75 7.37 7.08
C THR A 425 -25.87 6.53 6.46
N THR A 426 -25.86 6.38 5.14
CA THR A 426 -26.90 5.72 4.35
C THR A 426 -26.35 4.51 3.60
N ALA A 427 -27.25 3.73 2.99
CA ALA A 427 -26.85 2.63 2.12
C ALA A 427 -25.87 3.11 1.02
N PRO A 428 -24.90 2.29 0.60
CA PRO A 428 -24.79 0.86 0.91
C PRO A 428 -24.10 0.55 2.25
N TYR A 429 -23.59 1.52 2.98
CA TYR A 429 -22.93 1.32 4.25
C TYR A 429 -23.93 0.94 5.35
N SER A 430 -23.65 -0.14 6.06
CA SER A 430 -24.49 -0.63 7.15
C SER A 430 -23.83 -0.32 8.50
N ASN A 431 -24.65 0.06 9.49
CA ASN A 431 -24.24 0.29 10.87
C ASN A 431 -23.24 1.44 11.11
N PRO A 432 -23.37 2.60 10.46
CA PRO A 432 -22.53 3.75 10.80
C PRO A 432 -22.78 4.15 12.26
N ALA A 433 -21.71 4.46 13.00
CA ALA A 433 -21.80 4.72 14.44
C ALA A 433 -21.21 6.07 14.86
N GLY A 434 -20.17 6.56 14.16
CA GLY A 434 -19.39 7.73 14.55
C GLY A 434 -19.35 8.85 13.54
N GLU A 435 -18.39 9.74 13.73
CA GLU A 435 -18.11 10.84 12.80
C GLU A 435 -17.47 10.30 11.50
N LYS A 436 -16.68 9.25 11.63
CA LYS A 436 -16.01 8.56 10.53
C LYS A 436 -15.69 7.13 10.97
N ASP A 437 -16.25 6.18 10.26
CA ASP A 437 -16.09 4.75 10.57
C ASP A 437 -15.19 4.06 9.54
N LEU A 438 -14.47 3.05 9.96
CA LEU A 438 -13.85 2.14 9.00
C LEU A 438 -14.93 1.30 8.31
N PHE A 439 -14.70 0.95 7.05
CA PHE A 439 -15.56 0.03 6.32
C PHE A 439 -14.80 -1.15 5.76
N VAL A 440 -15.51 -2.25 5.60
CA VAL A 440 -15.08 -3.45 4.87
C VAL A 440 -16.09 -3.71 3.77
N ALA A 441 -15.61 -3.84 2.55
CA ALA A 441 -16.42 -4.23 1.41
C ALA A 441 -15.87 -5.52 0.77
N ILE A 442 -16.76 -6.44 0.43
CA ILE A 442 -16.41 -7.75 -0.13
C ILE A 442 -17.03 -7.89 -1.50
N TRP A 443 -16.18 -8.13 -2.48
CA TRP A 443 -16.58 -8.38 -3.86
C TRP A 443 -16.27 -9.83 -4.26
N ASN A 444 -17.27 -10.53 -4.85
CA ASN A 444 -17.21 -11.93 -5.31
C ASN A 444 -17.48 -12.08 -6.79
#